data_0b9119259f2b2cdc3164d8333316c722
#
_entry.id   0b9119259f2b2cdc3164d8333316c722
#
_cell.length_a   1.000
_cell.length_b   1.000
_cell.length_c   1.000
_cell.angle_alpha   90.00
_cell.angle_beta   90.00
_cell.angle_gamma   90.00
#
_symmetry.space_group_name_H-M   'P 1'
#
loop_
_entity.id
_entity.type
_entity.pdbx_description
1 polymer ?
#
loop_
_entity_poly.entity_id
_entity_poly.type
_entity_poly.pdbx_seq_one_letter_code
_entity_poly.pdbx_strand_id
1 'polypeptide(L)'
;MAPAKTAVPGARHAVQPVGITTTAWPRVERTCRNIGWQFDPWQKAVGRLILAKSESGGWASDLSILSIPRQVGKSYLLGCIIFALCLLQPKLRVIWTSHHTATTEEMYEAMKELAEHKRVKPHIAKCVALQGSRWRIVFTNGSRIDFGARERGFGRGKARVGVLVLDEFQHISMRALSNLTPTTNTAENPLILCAGTPPAPHDNAEAFVMRRKAAIEGVSSETLFVEFSADPDADLDDRKQWAKANPSFPKRTPERAFLLNRKVLDDPSFKREFLGIWDPEATGGALSSNTWGDLKDPDAPRGERVAFGVDVAEDR
;
A
#
# COMPACT_ATOMS: atom_id res chain seq x y z
N MET A 1 16.40 26.41 -0.80
CA MET A 1 15.36 26.13 -1.81
C MET A 1 14.07 25.78 -1.08
N ALA A 2 12.96 26.45 -1.38
CA ALA A 2 11.66 26.06 -0.84
C ALA A 2 11.33 24.64 -1.35
N PRO A 3 10.79 23.74 -0.52
CA PRO A 3 10.40 22.42 -0.97
C PRO A 3 9.37 22.54 -2.11
N ALA A 4 9.63 21.87 -3.23
CA ALA A 4 8.69 21.81 -4.33
C ALA A 4 7.33 21.36 -3.78
N LYS A 5 6.25 22.08 -4.14
CA LYS A 5 4.87 21.70 -3.73
C LYS A 5 4.65 20.26 -4.17
N THR A 6 4.43 19.37 -3.21
CA THR A 6 4.14 17.97 -3.49
C THR A 6 2.94 17.88 -4.42
N ALA A 7 3.02 17.08 -5.46
CA ALA A 7 1.91 16.88 -6.43
C ALA A 7 0.67 16.24 -5.78
N VAL A 8 0.82 15.70 -4.56
CA VAL A 8 -0.26 15.12 -3.75
C VAL A 8 -0.46 15.99 -2.50
N PRO A 9 -1.61 16.65 -2.36
CA PRO A 9 -1.89 17.51 -1.21
C PRO A 9 -1.78 16.75 0.11
N GLY A 10 -1.01 17.26 1.06
CA GLY A 10 -0.82 16.68 2.38
C GLY A 10 0.18 15.52 2.45
N ALA A 11 0.67 15.02 1.34
CA ALA A 11 1.68 13.97 1.37
C ALA A 11 3.03 14.50 1.88
N ARG A 12 3.68 13.73 2.75
CA ARG A 12 5.06 13.98 3.19
C ARG A 12 6.06 13.71 2.07
N HIS A 13 5.90 12.59 1.40
CA HIS A 13 6.66 12.20 0.23
C HIS A 13 5.71 11.87 -0.92
N ALA A 14 6.01 12.34 -2.12
CA ALA A 14 5.31 12.00 -3.35
C ALA A 14 6.34 11.86 -4.47
N VAL A 15 6.97 10.70 -4.52
CA VAL A 15 7.94 10.35 -5.56
C VAL A 15 7.16 9.80 -6.75
N GLN A 16 7.37 10.40 -7.91
CA GLN A 16 6.64 10.07 -9.13
C GLN A 16 7.57 9.38 -10.13
N PRO A 17 7.06 8.44 -10.92
CA PRO A 17 7.82 7.90 -12.04
C PRO A 17 8.14 9.01 -13.05
N VAL A 18 9.25 8.87 -13.74
CA VAL A 18 9.63 9.78 -14.83
C VAL A 18 8.83 9.47 -16.10
N GLY A 19 8.76 10.44 -17.01
CA GLY A 19 8.14 10.21 -18.33
C GLY A 19 6.61 10.11 -18.33
N ILE A 20 5.93 10.68 -17.33
CA ILE A 20 4.47 10.78 -17.34
C ILE A 20 4.04 11.74 -18.43
N THR A 21 3.23 11.25 -19.37
CA THR A 21 2.66 12.06 -20.47
C THR A 21 1.16 12.33 -20.28
N THR A 22 0.42 11.38 -19.69
CA THR A 22 -1.02 11.48 -19.49
C THR A 22 -1.47 10.60 -18.32
N THR A 23 -2.79 10.49 -18.10
CA THR A 23 -3.37 9.63 -17.08
C THR A 23 -4.74 9.09 -17.49
N ALA A 24 -5.04 7.85 -17.13
CA ALA A 24 -6.36 7.26 -17.32
C ALA A 24 -7.38 7.71 -16.24
N TRP A 25 -6.96 8.47 -15.23
CA TRP A 25 -7.78 8.90 -14.11
C TRP A 25 -9.10 9.59 -14.51
N PRO A 26 -9.16 10.54 -15.48
CA PRO A 26 -10.41 11.22 -15.81
C PRO A 26 -11.51 10.24 -16.26
N ARG A 27 -11.15 9.15 -16.94
CA ARG A 27 -12.10 8.12 -17.36
C ARG A 27 -12.58 7.29 -16.17
N VAL A 28 -11.66 6.90 -15.29
CA VAL A 28 -11.96 6.15 -14.06
C VAL A 28 -12.81 6.98 -13.10
N GLU A 29 -12.43 8.24 -12.84
CA GLU A 29 -13.18 9.15 -11.97
C GLU A 29 -14.60 9.39 -12.50
N ARG A 30 -14.77 9.57 -13.80
CA ARG A 30 -16.09 9.71 -14.43
C ARG A 30 -16.94 8.46 -14.22
N THR A 31 -16.37 7.28 -14.41
CA THR A 31 -17.05 6.01 -14.16
C THR A 31 -17.50 5.90 -12.73
N CYS A 32 -16.61 6.17 -11.77
CA CYS A 32 -16.94 6.16 -10.34
C CYS A 32 -18.04 7.17 -9.99
N ARG A 33 -17.97 8.40 -10.52
CA ARG A 33 -18.97 9.43 -10.30
C ARG A 33 -20.35 9.03 -10.84
N ASN A 34 -20.39 8.41 -12.01
CA ASN A 34 -21.65 7.92 -12.62
C ASN A 34 -22.34 6.86 -11.77
N ILE A 35 -21.60 6.10 -10.98
CA ILE A 35 -22.14 5.12 -10.03
C ILE A 35 -22.32 5.68 -8.61
N GLY A 36 -22.02 6.98 -8.40
CA GLY A 36 -22.26 7.68 -7.13
C GLY A 36 -21.08 7.72 -6.18
N TRP A 37 -19.90 7.25 -6.61
CA TRP A 37 -18.69 7.29 -5.79
C TRP A 37 -17.93 8.59 -5.97
N GLN A 38 -17.47 9.15 -4.85
CA GLN A 38 -16.76 10.42 -4.81
C GLN A 38 -15.42 10.26 -4.09
N PHE A 39 -14.47 11.09 -4.49
CA PHE A 39 -13.11 11.07 -3.97
C PHE A 39 -12.76 12.40 -3.32
N ASP A 40 -12.03 12.34 -2.22
CA ASP A 40 -11.41 13.50 -1.61
C ASP A 40 -10.22 14.01 -2.47
N PRO A 41 -9.77 15.26 -2.29
CA PRO A 41 -8.70 15.84 -3.10
C PRO A 41 -7.42 15.00 -3.13
N TRP A 42 -7.00 14.44 -2.00
CA TRP A 42 -5.83 13.57 -1.90
C TRP A 42 -6.02 12.26 -2.69
N GLN A 43 -7.23 11.67 -2.63
CA GLN A 43 -7.56 10.46 -3.39
C GLN A 43 -7.52 10.70 -4.90
N LYS A 44 -8.00 11.85 -5.36
CA LYS A 44 -7.92 12.25 -6.77
C LYS A 44 -6.47 12.42 -7.22
N ALA A 45 -5.64 13.04 -6.41
CA ALA A 45 -4.23 13.24 -6.72
C ALA A 45 -3.48 11.91 -6.78
N VAL A 46 -3.65 11.03 -5.79
CA VAL A 46 -3.07 9.68 -5.77
C VAL A 46 -3.58 8.86 -6.95
N GLY A 47 -4.90 8.88 -7.23
CA GLY A 47 -5.49 8.14 -8.35
C GLY A 47 -4.94 8.58 -9.72
N ARG A 48 -4.66 9.88 -9.92
CA ARG A 48 -4.02 10.40 -11.13
C ARG A 48 -2.63 9.83 -11.32
N LEU A 49 -1.87 9.70 -10.25
CA LEU A 49 -0.51 9.14 -10.28
C LEU A 49 -0.51 7.63 -10.46
N ILE A 50 -1.37 6.89 -9.75
CA ILE A 50 -1.52 5.43 -9.92
C ILE A 50 -1.85 5.08 -11.38
N LEU A 51 -2.70 5.88 -12.03
CA LEU A 51 -3.16 5.66 -13.39
C LEU A 51 -2.44 6.53 -14.42
N ALA A 52 -1.26 7.06 -14.06
CA ALA A 52 -0.39 7.78 -14.96
C ALA A 52 0.14 6.85 -16.07
N LYS A 53 0.32 7.42 -17.25
CA LYS A 53 0.80 6.72 -18.44
C LYS A 53 2.06 7.35 -18.99
N SER A 54 2.95 6.51 -19.49
CA SER A 54 4.15 6.89 -20.20
C SER A 54 3.85 7.17 -21.68
N GLU A 55 4.86 7.58 -22.41
CA GLU A 55 4.78 7.83 -23.85
C GLU A 55 4.37 6.57 -24.65
N SER A 56 4.76 5.39 -24.19
CA SER A 56 4.34 4.11 -24.78
C SER A 56 2.84 3.81 -24.64
N GLY A 57 2.11 4.59 -23.83
CA GLY A 57 0.71 4.35 -23.49
C GLY A 57 0.49 3.31 -22.39
N GLY A 58 1.55 2.66 -21.92
CA GLY A 58 1.55 1.81 -20.73
C GLY A 58 1.47 2.60 -19.42
N TRP A 59 1.35 1.90 -18.28
CA TRP A 59 1.45 2.56 -16.99
C TRP A 59 2.85 3.17 -16.83
N ALA A 60 2.91 4.38 -16.28
CA ALA A 60 4.19 5.05 -16.04
C ALA A 60 4.93 4.47 -14.82
N SER A 61 4.24 3.73 -13.97
CA SER A 61 4.81 3.11 -12.78
C SER A 61 4.69 1.60 -12.85
N ASP A 62 5.80 0.90 -12.65
CA ASP A 62 5.84 -0.56 -12.51
C ASP A 62 5.29 -0.99 -11.15
N LEU A 63 5.49 -0.16 -10.12
CA LEU A 63 5.08 -0.40 -8.76
C LEU A 63 4.56 0.88 -8.12
N SER A 64 3.30 0.88 -7.72
CA SER A 64 2.68 1.99 -7.01
C SER A 64 2.52 1.65 -5.54
N ILE A 65 3.16 2.43 -4.65
CA ILE A 65 3.19 2.19 -3.21
C ILE A 65 2.55 3.35 -2.47
N LEU A 66 1.59 3.04 -1.60
CA LEU A 66 0.91 3.99 -0.73
C LEU A 66 1.17 3.63 0.74
N SER A 67 1.95 4.46 1.43
CA SER A 67 2.15 4.42 2.87
C SER A 67 1.23 5.44 3.52
N ILE A 68 0.25 4.98 4.29
CA ILE A 68 -0.77 5.85 4.87
C ILE A 68 -1.33 5.21 6.15
N PRO A 69 -1.67 6.00 7.19
CA PRO A 69 -2.27 5.50 8.42
C PRO A 69 -3.53 4.66 8.19
N ARG A 70 -3.98 3.98 9.26
CA ARG A 70 -5.22 3.20 9.23
C ARG A 70 -6.44 4.12 9.07
N GLN A 71 -7.52 3.58 8.51
CA GLN A 71 -8.86 4.20 8.41
C GLN A 71 -8.91 5.56 7.69
N VAL A 72 -7.94 5.85 6.84
CA VAL A 72 -7.92 7.09 6.02
C VAL A 72 -8.77 6.99 4.76
N GLY A 73 -9.14 5.77 4.33
CA GLY A 73 -9.91 5.54 3.10
C GLY A 73 -9.07 4.99 1.94
N LYS A 74 -7.93 4.36 2.24
CA LYS A 74 -7.04 3.65 1.32
C LYS A 74 -7.78 2.57 0.52
N SER A 75 -8.42 1.64 1.22
CA SER A 75 -9.13 0.51 0.62
C SER A 75 -10.33 0.96 -0.23
N TYR A 76 -11.02 2.04 0.16
CA TYR A 76 -12.05 2.66 -0.65
C TYR A 76 -11.49 3.18 -1.98
N LEU A 77 -10.39 3.94 -1.96
CA LEU A 77 -9.77 4.46 -3.18
C LEU A 77 -9.39 3.32 -4.13
N LEU A 78 -8.64 2.33 -3.62
CA LEU A 78 -8.18 1.21 -4.43
C LEU A 78 -9.35 0.37 -4.94
N GLY A 79 -10.34 0.08 -4.09
CA GLY A 79 -11.55 -0.65 -4.46
C GLY A 79 -12.31 0.01 -5.60
N CYS A 80 -12.56 1.32 -5.50
CA CYS A 80 -13.24 2.08 -6.55
C CYS A 80 -12.45 2.10 -7.88
N ILE A 81 -11.13 2.28 -7.83
CA ILE A 81 -10.27 2.20 -9.02
C ILE A 81 -10.40 0.82 -9.68
N ILE A 82 -10.27 -0.25 -8.90
CA ILE A 82 -10.34 -1.63 -9.39
C ILE A 82 -11.70 -1.93 -10.03
N PHE A 83 -12.80 -1.54 -9.38
CA PHE A 83 -14.12 -1.70 -9.95
C PHE A 83 -14.29 -0.96 -11.27
N ALA A 84 -13.87 0.30 -11.32
CA ALA A 84 -13.94 1.09 -12.55
C ALA A 84 -13.09 0.47 -13.67
N LEU A 85 -11.88 -0.03 -13.36
CA LEU A 85 -11.04 -0.73 -14.34
C LEU A 85 -11.72 -2.02 -14.84
N CYS A 86 -12.34 -2.81 -13.94
CA CYS A 86 -13.10 -4.00 -14.34
C CYS A 86 -14.31 -3.68 -15.23
N LEU A 87 -14.98 -2.55 -15.01
CA LEU A 87 -16.07 -2.09 -15.88
C LEU A 87 -15.58 -1.62 -17.25
N LEU A 88 -14.40 -0.98 -17.29
CA LEU A 88 -13.85 -0.35 -18.49
C LEU A 88 -13.05 -1.29 -19.38
N GLN A 89 -12.48 -2.36 -18.81
CA GLN A 89 -11.59 -3.29 -19.50
C GLN A 89 -12.18 -4.71 -19.46
N PRO A 90 -12.71 -5.22 -20.57
CA PRO A 90 -13.23 -6.59 -20.61
C PRO A 90 -12.14 -7.63 -20.32
N LYS A 91 -12.51 -8.70 -19.63
CA LYS A 91 -11.65 -9.85 -19.30
C LYS A 91 -10.44 -9.49 -18.40
N LEU A 92 -10.50 -8.34 -17.72
CA LEU A 92 -9.45 -7.95 -16.76
C LEU A 92 -9.42 -8.95 -15.60
N ARG A 93 -8.22 -9.44 -15.29
CA ARG A 93 -7.97 -10.31 -14.14
C ARG A 93 -7.31 -9.51 -13.04
N VAL A 94 -7.93 -9.46 -11.88
CA VAL A 94 -7.41 -8.79 -10.68
C VAL A 94 -7.15 -9.82 -9.60
N ILE A 95 -6.02 -9.72 -8.93
CA ILE A 95 -5.74 -10.37 -7.65
C ILE A 95 -5.72 -9.30 -6.57
N TRP A 96 -6.51 -9.50 -5.52
CA TRP A 96 -6.42 -8.74 -4.28
C TRP A 96 -5.99 -9.67 -3.15
N THR A 97 -4.88 -9.36 -2.51
CA THR A 97 -4.37 -10.21 -1.45
C THR A 97 -3.90 -9.38 -0.26
N SER A 98 -4.31 -9.80 0.94
CA SER A 98 -3.86 -9.30 2.23
C SER A 98 -3.00 -10.36 2.93
N HIS A 99 -2.40 -10.03 4.08
CA HIS A 99 -1.62 -11.01 4.83
C HIS A 99 -2.54 -12.11 5.39
N HIS A 100 -3.54 -11.71 6.18
CA HIS A 100 -4.45 -12.62 6.87
C HIS A 100 -5.76 -12.88 6.12
N THR A 101 -6.34 -14.07 6.39
CA THR A 101 -7.63 -14.48 5.84
C THR A 101 -8.75 -13.52 6.27
N ALA A 102 -8.80 -13.14 7.54
CA ALA A 102 -9.85 -12.25 8.07
C ALA A 102 -9.86 -10.88 7.37
N THR A 103 -8.69 -10.25 7.18
CA THR A 103 -8.58 -8.97 6.48
C THR A 103 -9.00 -9.09 5.01
N THR A 104 -8.67 -10.24 4.38
CA THR A 104 -9.06 -10.49 2.99
C THR A 104 -10.58 -10.67 2.86
N GLU A 105 -11.21 -11.35 3.81
CA GLU A 105 -12.66 -11.55 3.87
C GLU A 105 -13.39 -10.23 4.08
N GLU A 106 -12.95 -9.43 5.06
CA GLU A 106 -13.49 -8.09 5.29
C GLU A 106 -13.43 -7.22 4.02
N MET A 107 -12.30 -7.26 3.30
CA MET A 107 -12.15 -6.55 2.04
C MET A 107 -13.10 -7.08 0.97
N TYR A 108 -13.28 -8.40 0.86
CA TYR A 108 -14.23 -8.99 -0.06
C TYR A 108 -15.67 -8.56 0.24
N GLU A 109 -16.10 -8.59 1.51
CA GLU A 109 -17.45 -8.16 1.89
C GLU A 109 -17.66 -6.66 1.60
N ALA A 110 -16.68 -5.79 1.90
CA ALA A 110 -16.75 -4.38 1.53
C ALA A 110 -16.86 -4.17 0.01
N MET A 111 -16.13 -4.96 -0.79
CA MET A 111 -16.21 -4.91 -2.26
C MET A 111 -17.52 -5.51 -2.80
N LYS A 112 -18.09 -6.48 -2.11
CA LYS A 112 -19.39 -7.07 -2.43
C LYS A 112 -20.53 -6.07 -2.19
N GLU A 113 -20.45 -5.26 -1.12
CA GLU A 113 -21.39 -4.15 -0.92
C GLU A 113 -21.36 -3.16 -2.10
N LEU A 114 -20.15 -2.82 -2.59
CA LEU A 114 -20.02 -2.01 -3.80
C LEU A 114 -20.63 -2.68 -5.04
N ALA A 115 -20.47 -4.01 -5.16
CA ALA A 115 -21.04 -4.78 -6.26
C ALA A 115 -22.57 -4.80 -6.24
N GLU A 116 -23.18 -4.73 -5.05
CA GLU A 116 -24.64 -4.72 -4.87
C GLU A 116 -25.28 -3.35 -5.08
N HIS A 117 -24.46 -2.29 -5.18
CA HIS A 117 -24.97 -0.96 -5.46
C HIS A 117 -25.82 -0.95 -6.75
N LYS A 118 -27.01 -0.34 -6.72
CA LYS A 118 -28.03 -0.39 -7.82
C LYS A 118 -27.48 -0.09 -9.22
N ARG A 119 -26.47 0.77 -9.33
CA ARG A 119 -25.84 1.14 -10.61
C ARG A 119 -24.69 0.22 -11.02
N VAL A 120 -24.20 -0.62 -10.11
CA VAL A 120 -23.10 -1.57 -10.35
C VAL A 120 -23.65 -2.98 -10.59
N LYS A 121 -24.69 -3.35 -9.84
CA LYS A 121 -25.31 -4.68 -9.87
C LYS A 121 -25.60 -5.23 -11.27
N PRO A 122 -26.10 -4.44 -12.26
CA PRO A 122 -26.30 -4.92 -13.64
C PRO A 122 -25.02 -5.40 -14.34
N HIS A 123 -23.85 -4.95 -13.86
CA HIS A 123 -22.55 -5.34 -14.41
C HIS A 123 -21.89 -6.51 -13.68
N ILE A 124 -22.53 -7.04 -12.62
CA ILE A 124 -22.02 -8.16 -11.83
C ILE A 124 -22.72 -9.43 -12.23
N ALA A 125 -21.94 -10.43 -12.65
CA ALA A 125 -22.45 -11.76 -12.95
C ALA A 125 -22.66 -12.60 -11.69
N LYS A 126 -21.69 -12.56 -10.76
CA LYS A 126 -21.78 -13.25 -9.47
C LYS A 126 -20.71 -12.79 -8.46
N CYS A 127 -21.06 -12.92 -7.18
CA CYS A 127 -20.15 -12.85 -6.05
C CYS A 127 -20.17 -14.22 -5.36
N VAL A 128 -19.02 -14.88 -5.21
CA VAL A 128 -18.95 -16.27 -4.72
C VAL A 128 -17.81 -16.47 -3.73
N ALA A 129 -18.08 -17.24 -2.67
CA ALA A 129 -17.05 -17.85 -1.85
C ALA A 129 -16.57 -19.13 -2.53
N LEU A 130 -15.26 -19.37 -2.48
CA LEU A 130 -14.58 -20.52 -3.05
C LEU A 130 -13.95 -21.34 -1.91
N GLN A 131 -13.59 -22.59 -2.19
CA GLN A 131 -12.90 -23.42 -1.21
C GLN A 131 -11.56 -22.81 -0.78
N GLY A 132 -11.17 -23.02 0.48
CA GLY A 132 -9.88 -22.61 1.03
C GLY A 132 -9.79 -21.10 1.32
N SER A 133 -10.86 -20.50 1.85
CA SER A 133 -10.90 -19.09 2.25
C SER A 133 -10.48 -18.16 1.11
N ARG A 134 -11.15 -18.32 -0.02
CA ARG A 134 -10.99 -17.52 -1.22
C ARG A 134 -12.33 -17.02 -1.69
N TRP A 135 -12.37 -15.85 -2.31
CA TRP A 135 -13.58 -15.22 -2.80
C TRP A 135 -13.38 -14.66 -4.20
N ARG A 136 -14.47 -14.44 -4.91
CA ARG A 136 -14.41 -13.90 -6.26
C ARG A 136 -15.63 -13.04 -6.58
N ILE A 137 -15.39 -11.91 -7.24
CA ILE A 137 -16.39 -11.10 -7.90
C ILE A 137 -16.18 -11.24 -9.41
N VAL A 138 -17.22 -11.60 -10.15
CA VAL A 138 -17.20 -11.78 -11.60
C VAL A 138 -18.13 -10.76 -12.24
N PHE A 139 -17.60 -10.05 -13.23
CA PHE A 139 -18.33 -9.06 -14.02
C PHE A 139 -18.91 -9.69 -15.28
N THR A 140 -20.02 -9.12 -15.80
CA THR A 140 -20.70 -9.60 -17.02
C THR A 140 -19.82 -9.48 -18.27
N ASN A 141 -18.83 -8.57 -18.30
CA ASN A 141 -17.87 -8.42 -19.38
C ASN A 141 -16.66 -9.40 -19.31
N GLY A 142 -16.72 -10.37 -18.39
CA GLY A 142 -15.68 -11.38 -18.20
C GLY A 142 -14.52 -10.97 -17.29
N SER A 143 -14.51 -9.74 -16.78
CA SER A 143 -13.55 -9.31 -15.76
C SER A 143 -13.81 -9.98 -14.43
N ARG A 144 -12.80 -10.10 -13.58
CA ARG A 144 -12.95 -10.71 -12.26
C ARG A 144 -11.94 -10.19 -11.26
N ILE A 145 -12.34 -10.19 -10.00
CA ILE A 145 -11.47 -9.93 -8.86
C ILE A 145 -11.41 -11.20 -8.02
N ASP A 146 -10.22 -11.75 -7.86
CA ASP A 146 -9.93 -12.91 -7.02
C ASP A 146 -9.33 -12.41 -5.69
N PHE A 147 -9.92 -12.82 -4.55
CA PHE A 147 -9.46 -12.49 -3.20
C PHE A 147 -8.91 -13.73 -2.50
N GLY A 148 -7.84 -13.57 -1.71
CA GLY A 148 -7.27 -14.63 -0.90
C GLY A 148 -6.05 -14.18 -0.09
N ALA A 149 -5.78 -14.88 1.01
CA ALA A 149 -4.71 -14.54 1.93
C ALA A 149 -3.35 -15.10 1.49
N ARG A 150 -2.30 -14.29 1.66
CA ARG A 150 -0.90 -14.67 1.34
C ARG A 150 -0.37 -15.78 2.23
N GLU A 151 -0.74 -15.79 3.50
CA GLU A 151 -0.36 -16.84 4.46
C GLU A 151 -0.72 -18.25 3.98
N ARG A 152 -1.76 -18.36 3.12
CA ARG A 152 -2.20 -19.63 2.51
C ARG A 152 -1.68 -19.84 1.08
N GLY A 153 -0.64 -19.12 0.68
CA GLY A 153 -0.02 -19.26 -0.64
C GLY A 153 -0.89 -18.81 -1.81
N PHE A 154 -1.91 -17.96 -1.56
CA PHE A 154 -2.77 -17.44 -2.60
C PHE A 154 -1.99 -16.62 -3.64
N GLY A 155 -2.36 -16.76 -4.90
CA GLY A 155 -1.74 -16.06 -6.03
C GLY A 155 -0.74 -16.91 -6.80
N ARG A 156 -0.06 -17.88 -6.18
CA ARG A 156 0.92 -18.74 -6.87
C ARG A 156 0.29 -19.49 -8.04
N GLY A 157 1.02 -19.58 -9.16
CA GLY A 157 0.59 -20.30 -10.36
C GLY A 157 -0.51 -19.63 -11.16
N LYS A 158 -0.98 -18.43 -10.79
CA LYS A 158 -1.89 -17.64 -11.63
C LYS A 158 -1.09 -16.89 -12.70
N ALA A 159 -1.72 -16.66 -13.85
CA ALA A 159 -1.12 -15.96 -14.97
C ALA A 159 -2.09 -14.94 -15.57
N ARG A 160 -1.56 -14.03 -16.38
CA ARG A 160 -2.31 -12.94 -17.05
C ARG A 160 -3.06 -12.04 -16.06
N VAL A 161 -2.42 -11.73 -14.93
CA VAL A 161 -2.97 -10.83 -13.93
C VAL A 161 -2.71 -9.40 -14.39
N GLY A 162 -3.77 -8.70 -14.79
CA GLY A 162 -3.67 -7.32 -15.26
C GLY A 162 -3.56 -6.33 -14.12
N VAL A 163 -4.08 -6.67 -12.91
CA VAL A 163 -3.89 -5.84 -11.70
C VAL A 163 -3.61 -6.75 -10.51
N LEU A 164 -2.52 -6.45 -9.81
CA LEU A 164 -2.13 -7.10 -8.56
C LEU A 164 -2.20 -6.08 -7.42
N VAL A 165 -3.09 -6.31 -6.44
CA VAL A 165 -3.20 -5.49 -5.23
C VAL A 165 -2.60 -6.23 -4.05
N LEU A 166 -1.58 -5.64 -3.45
CA LEU A 166 -0.87 -6.12 -2.27
C LEU A 166 -1.26 -5.21 -1.09
N ASP A 167 -2.37 -5.52 -0.45
CA ASP A 167 -2.81 -4.83 0.76
C ASP A 167 -2.04 -5.34 1.98
N GLU A 168 -1.97 -4.55 3.05
CA GLU A 168 -1.10 -4.82 4.19
C GLU A 168 0.36 -5.05 3.76
N PHE A 169 0.91 -4.11 2.99
CA PHE A 169 2.25 -4.25 2.40
C PHE A 169 3.35 -4.32 3.47
N GLN A 170 3.09 -3.81 4.69
CA GLN A 170 3.98 -3.95 5.84
C GLN A 170 4.22 -5.40 6.28
N HIS A 171 3.38 -6.35 5.85
CA HIS A 171 3.54 -7.78 6.15
C HIS A 171 3.99 -8.59 4.93
N ILE A 172 4.72 -7.98 3.99
CA ILE A 172 5.17 -8.70 2.79
C ILE A 172 6.68 -8.93 2.79
N SER A 173 7.08 -10.20 2.84
CA SER A 173 8.48 -10.57 2.68
C SER A 173 8.93 -10.46 1.21
N MET A 174 10.24 -10.32 0.98
CA MET A 174 10.82 -10.39 -0.37
C MET A 174 10.45 -11.69 -1.09
N ARG A 175 10.41 -12.82 -0.36
CA ARG A 175 9.98 -14.12 -0.91
C ARG A 175 8.52 -14.10 -1.38
N ALA A 176 7.61 -13.47 -0.61
CA ALA A 176 6.21 -13.36 -1.01
C ALA A 176 6.06 -12.48 -2.24
N LEU A 177 6.76 -11.35 -2.28
CA LEU A 177 6.75 -10.44 -3.42
C LEU A 177 7.28 -11.13 -4.69
N SER A 178 8.42 -11.82 -4.62
CA SER A 178 8.99 -12.54 -5.75
C SER A 178 8.13 -13.71 -6.26
N ASN A 179 7.26 -14.27 -5.42
CA ASN A 179 6.30 -15.30 -5.83
C ASN A 179 5.05 -14.72 -6.52
N LEU A 180 4.66 -13.48 -6.20
CA LEU A 180 3.44 -12.87 -6.70
C LEU A 180 3.66 -12.05 -7.96
N THR A 181 4.75 -11.30 -8.05
CA THR A 181 5.06 -10.45 -9.21
C THR A 181 5.03 -11.21 -10.54
N PRO A 182 5.57 -12.45 -10.67
CA PRO A 182 5.54 -13.18 -11.94
C PRO A 182 4.14 -13.49 -12.47
N THR A 183 3.09 -13.42 -11.63
CA THR A 183 1.70 -13.60 -12.08
C THR A 183 1.27 -12.57 -13.12
N THR A 184 1.95 -11.42 -13.14
CA THR A 184 1.69 -10.30 -14.05
C THR A 184 2.47 -10.37 -15.37
N ASN A 185 3.55 -11.18 -15.46
CA ASN A 185 4.49 -11.19 -16.59
C ASN A 185 3.84 -11.44 -17.97
N THR A 186 2.70 -12.11 -18.01
CA THR A 186 1.98 -12.41 -19.26
C THR A 186 0.79 -11.49 -19.52
N ALA A 187 0.63 -10.44 -18.72
CA ALA A 187 -0.32 -9.36 -18.98
C ALA A 187 0.36 -8.29 -19.86
N GLU A 188 -0.40 -7.71 -20.76
CA GLU A 188 0.11 -6.71 -21.70
C GLU A 188 0.54 -5.41 -21.02
N ASN A 189 -0.21 -4.96 -20.02
CA ASN A 189 0.05 -3.72 -19.28
C ASN A 189 -0.36 -3.90 -17.81
N PRO A 190 0.46 -4.60 -17.01
CA PRO A 190 0.12 -4.91 -15.62
C PRO A 190 0.25 -3.68 -14.71
N LEU A 191 -0.61 -3.60 -13.70
CA LEU A 191 -0.58 -2.60 -12.65
C LEU A 191 -0.38 -3.30 -11.29
N ILE A 192 0.67 -2.93 -10.56
CA ILE A 192 0.94 -3.46 -9.22
C ILE A 192 0.72 -2.34 -8.20
N LEU A 193 -0.22 -2.56 -7.30
CA LEU A 193 -0.62 -1.62 -6.26
C LEU A 193 -0.29 -2.18 -4.88
N CYS A 194 0.54 -1.48 -4.15
CA CYS A 194 0.93 -1.82 -2.78
C CYS A 194 0.39 -0.76 -1.83
N ALA A 195 -0.24 -1.18 -0.74
CA ALA A 195 -0.74 -0.26 0.25
C ALA A 195 -0.54 -0.80 1.67
N GLY A 196 -0.07 0.04 2.58
CA GLY A 196 0.21 -0.36 3.95
C GLY A 196 0.35 0.81 4.91
N THR A 197 0.46 0.49 6.18
CA THR A 197 0.92 1.40 7.25
C THR A 197 2.42 1.20 7.47
N PRO A 198 3.13 2.11 8.13
CA PRO A 198 4.49 1.84 8.56
C PRO A 198 4.58 0.53 9.35
N PRO A 199 5.62 -0.29 9.14
CA PRO A 199 5.75 -1.57 9.81
C PRO A 199 6.07 -1.44 11.29
N ALA A 200 5.68 -2.44 12.09
CA ALA A 200 6.19 -2.62 13.43
C ALA A 200 7.57 -3.30 13.40
N PRO A 201 8.39 -3.20 14.46
CA PRO A 201 9.74 -3.76 14.48
C PRO A 201 9.80 -5.28 14.21
N HIS A 202 8.74 -6.00 14.55
CA HIS A 202 8.63 -7.46 14.35
C HIS A 202 7.92 -7.86 13.03
N ASP A 203 7.50 -6.89 12.23
CA ASP A 203 6.87 -7.18 10.94
C ASP A 203 7.92 -7.61 9.90
N ASN A 204 7.57 -8.58 9.08
CA ASN A 204 8.40 -8.98 7.95
C ASN A 204 8.20 -8.01 6.78
N ALA A 205 8.71 -6.79 6.93
CA ALA A 205 8.46 -5.66 6.05
C ALA A 205 9.63 -5.30 5.13
N GLU A 206 10.60 -6.19 4.99
CA GLU A 206 11.84 -5.96 4.23
C GLU A 206 11.57 -5.32 2.86
N ALA A 207 10.60 -5.86 2.11
CA ALA A 207 10.23 -5.34 0.80
C ALA A 207 9.75 -3.89 0.86
N PHE A 208 8.94 -3.53 1.86
CA PHE A 208 8.39 -2.19 2.01
C PHE A 208 9.46 -1.17 2.41
N VAL A 209 10.30 -1.53 3.38
CA VAL A 209 11.42 -0.70 3.86
C VAL A 209 12.40 -0.40 2.73
N MET A 210 12.85 -1.43 2.00
CA MET A 210 13.75 -1.26 0.86
C MET A 210 13.17 -0.37 -0.23
N ARG A 211 11.89 -0.56 -0.58
CA ARG A 211 11.23 0.23 -1.62
C ARG A 211 11.03 1.68 -1.21
N ARG A 212 10.67 1.92 0.07
CA ARG A 212 10.59 3.28 0.61
C ARG A 212 11.95 3.99 0.53
N LYS A 213 13.00 3.32 1.01
CA LYS A 213 14.36 3.87 0.98
C LYS A 213 14.77 4.23 -0.45
N ALA A 214 14.67 3.29 -1.38
CA ALA A 214 15.01 3.51 -2.78
C ALA A 214 14.21 4.66 -3.43
N ALA A 215 12.94 4.81 -3.10
CA ALA A 215 12.11 5.90 -3.61
C ALA A 215 12.56 7.26 -3.05
N ILE A 216 12.80 7.36 -1.74
CA ILE A 216 13.22 8.63 -1.09
C ILE A 216 14.62 9.05 -1.55
N GLU A 217 15.53 8.10 -1.75
CA GLU A 217 16.90 8.33 -2.23
C GLU A 217 16.96 8.60 -3.75
N GLY A 218 15.84 8.49 -4.47
CA GLY A 218 15.78 8.75 -5.90
C GLY A 218 16.45 7.66 -6.76
N VAL A 219 16.63 6.46 -6.22
CA VAL A 219 17.28 5.34 -6.92
C VAL A 219 16.35 4.70 -7.95
N SER A 220 15.02 4.81 -7.78
CA SER A 220 14.02 4.23 -8.69
C SER A 220 13.33 5.30 -9.52
N SER A 221 13.44 5.20 -10.85
CA SER A 221 12.79 6.10 -11.81
C SER A 221 11.37 5.66 -12.20
N GLU A 222 10.97 4.44 -11.86
CA GLU A 222 9.73 3.78 -12.33
C GLU A 222 8.77 3.44 -11.20
N THR A 223 9.07 3.87 -9.98
CA THR A 223 8.23 3.64 -8.81
C THR A 223 7.43 4.87 -8.45
N LEU A 224 6.12 4.71 -8.26
CA LEU A 224 5.30 5.67 -7.55
C LEU A 224 5.36 5.37 -6.05
N PHE A 225 5.80 6.33 -5.25
CA PHE A 225 5.75 6.22 -3.80
C PHE A 225 5.06 7.45 -3.19
N VAL A 226 3.97 7.23 -2.46
CA VAL A 226 3.25 8.29 -1.76
C VAL A 226 3.17 7.94 -0.28
N GLU A 227 3.62 8.86 0.57
CA GLU A 227 3.60 8.72 2.03
C GLU A 227 2.84 9.87 2.67
N PHE A 228 1.91 9.51 3.54
CA PHE A 228 1.24 10.43 4.45
C PHE A 228 1.70 10.14 5.87
N SER A 229 2.33 11.12 6.48
CA SER A 229 2.79 11.00 7.87
C SER A 229 2.91 12.38 8.52
N ALA A 230 2.80 12.40 9.85
CA ALA A 230 3.21 13.53 10.67
C ALA A 230 4.74 13.73 10.63
N ASP A 231 5.24 14.79 11.22
CA ASP A 231 6.68 14.99 11.39
C ASP A 231 7.24 13.92 12.35
N PRO A 232 8.50 13.48 12.18
CA PRO A 232 9.08 12.41 13.01
C PRO A 232 9.04 12.72 14.51
N ASP A 233 9.30 13.97 14.86
CA ASP A 233 9.36 14.47 16.24
C ASP A 233 8.09 15.23 16.64
N ALA A 234 6.95 14.90 15.98
CA ALA A 234 5.69 15.58 16.23
C ALA A 234 5.19 15.36 17.67
N ASP A 235 4.64 16.41 18.25
CA ASP A 235 3.78 16.28 19.43
C ASP A 235 2.56 15.39 19.05
N LEU A 236 2.36 14.33 19.83
CA LEU A 236 1.34 13.32 19.56
C LEU A 236 -0.09 13.87 19.72
N ASP A 237 -0.24 14.98 20.42
CA ASP A 237 -1.51 15.64 20.68
C ASP A 237 -1.77 16.86 19.78
N ASP A 238 -0.84 17.20 18.85
CA ASP A 238 -1.02 18.29 17.90
C ASP A 238 -1.99 17.92 16.76
N ARG A 239 -3.15 18.58 16.72
CA ARG A 239 -4.19 18.40 15.68
C ARG A 239 -3.70 18.74 14.27
N LYS A 240 -2.72 19.63 14.13
CA LYS A 240 -2.12 19.95 12.83
C LYS A 240 -1.33 18.75 12.30
N GLN A 241 -0.66 18.03 13.18
CA GLN A 241 0.07 16.82 12.84
C GLN A 241 -0.90 15.67 12.51
N TRP A 242 -2.04 15.58 13.21
CA TRP A 242 -3.10 14.62 12.86
C TRP A 242 -3.64 14.89 11.44
N ALA A 243 -3.92 16.16 11.12
CA ALA A 243 -4.40 16.54 9.78
C ALA A 243 -3.34 16.30 8.69
N LYS A 244 -2.05 16.42 9.02
CA LYS A 244 -0.94 16.13 8.12
C LYS A 244 -0.80 14.62 7.85
N ALA A 245 -0.92 13.80 8.89
CA ALA A 245 -0.86 12.35 8.78
C ALA A 245 -2.10 11.76 8.12
N ASN A 246 -3.27 12.28 8.43
CA ASN A 246 -4.55 11.77 7.94
C ASN A 246 -5.30 12.84 7.14
N PRO A 247 -5.20 12.82 5.80
CA PRO A 247 -5.88 13.82 4.94
C PRO A 247 -7.41 13.69 4.94
N SER A 248 -7.97 12.71 5.65
CA SER A 248 -9.41 12.56 5.89
C SER A 248 -9.87 13.14 7.23
N PHE A 249 -8.93 13.60 8.07
CA PHE A 249 -9.22 14.31 9.32
C PHE A 249 -9.61 15.78 9.04
N PRO A 250 -10.55 16.37 9.76
CA PRO A 250 -11.47 15.72 10.72
C PRO A 250 -12.77 15.21 10.06
N LYS A 251 -12.90 15.33 8.75
CA LYS A 251 -14.16 15.15 8.02
C LYS A 251 -14.67 13.70 8.05
N ARG A 252 -13.80 12.71 7.79
CA ARG A 252 -14.13 11.28 7.78
C ARG A 252 -13.60 10.56 9.01
N THR A 253 -12.42 10.95 9.49
CA THR A 253 -11.84 10.46 10.73
C THR A 253 -11.99 11.55 11.78
N PRO A 254 -13.01 11.47 12.67
CA PRO A 254 -13.29 12.52 13.63
C PRO A 254 -12.22 12.58 14.73
N GLU A 255 -12.04 13.73 15.36
CA GLU A 255 -11.11 13.95 16.47
C GLU A 255 -11.27 12.92 17.60
N ARG A 256 -12.52 12.54 17.88
CA ARG A 256 -12.83 11.51 18.88
C ARG A 256 -12.09 10.19 18.62
N ALA A 257 -11.91 9.80 17.36
CA ALA A 257 -11.19 8.58 17.01
C ALA A 257 -9.71 8.68 17.39
N PHE A 258 -9.08 9.83 17.15
CA PHE A 258 -7.70 10.08 17.57
C PHE A 258 -7.56 10.07 19.09
N LEU A 259 -8.42 10.80 19.79
CA LEU A 259 -8.40 10.87 21.26
C LEU A 259 -8.62 9.50 21.92
N LEU A 260 -9.50 8.66 21.37
CA LEU A 260 -9.71 7.30 21.86
C LEU A 260 -8.45 6.45 21.72
N ASN A 261 -7.87 6.45 20.52
CA ASN A 261 -6.69 5.63 20.23
C ASN A 261 -5.44 6.15 20.95
N ARG A 262 -5.36 7.47 21.19
CA ARG A 262 -4.29 8.07 21.99
C ARG A 262 -4.29 7.58 23.44
N LYS A 263 -5.47 7.23 23.98
CA LYS A 263 -5.62 6.66 25.34
C LYS A 263 -5.36 5.17 25.40
N VAL A 264 -5.58 4.45 24.32
CA VAL A 264 -5.54 2.98 24.27
C VAL A 264 -4.19 2.44 23.80
N LEU A 265 -3.56 3.13 22.85
CA LEU A 265 -2.30 2.73 22.26
C LEU A 265 -1.11 3.34 23.03
N ASP A 266 -0.01 2.60 23.05
CA ASP A 266 1.29 3.16 23.43
C ASP A 266 1.79 4.16 22.36
N ASP A 267 2.75 4.99 22.72
CA ASP A 267 3.27 6.03 21.86
C ASP A 267 3.85 5.48 20.53
N PRO A 268 4.67 4.43 20.51
CA PRO A 268 5.15 3.83 19.27
C PRO A 268 4.03 3.34 18.35
N SER A 269 3.02 2.66 18.88
CA SER A 269 1.87 2.18 18.12
C SER A 269 1.02 3.33 17.59
N PHE A 270 0.78 4.37 18.39
CA PHE A 270 0.04 5.55 17.95
C PHE A 270 0.79 6.30 16.83
N LYS A 271 2.11 6.50 16.97
CA LYS A 271 2.97 7.08 15.93
C LYS A 271 2.83 6.34 14.61
N ARG A 272 2.92 5.02 14.65
CA ARG A 272 2.86 4.16 13.46
C ARG A 272 1.47 4.12 12.83
N GLU A 273 0.44 3.79 13.62
CA GLU A 273 -0.90 3.47 13.11
C GLU A 273 -1.73 4.71 12.78
N PHE A 274 -1.56 5.80 13.54
CA PHE A 274 -2.35 7.02 13.40
C PHE A 274 -1.59 8.19 12.80
N LEU A 275 -0.30 8.31 13.09
CA LEU A 275 0.51 9.39 12.57
C LEU A 275 1.36 8.98 11.36
N GLY A 276 1.36 7.71 10.97
CA GLY A 276 2.11 7.22 9.80
C GLY A 276 3.62 7.42 9.91
N ILE A 277 4.13 7.63 11.12
CA ILE A 277 5.55 7.84 11.37
C ILE A 277 6.27 6.51 11.30
N TRP A 278 7.28 6.46 10.44
CA TRP A 278 8.15 5.30 10.32
C TRP A 278 9.14 5.27 11.47
N ASP A 279 9.25 4.11 12.10
CA ASP A 279 10.25 3.87 13.12
C ASP A 279 11.63 3.71 12.43
N PRO A 280 12.64 4.50 12.81
CA PRO A 280 13.98 4.33 12.28
C PRO A 280 14.57 2.95 12.56
N GLU A 281 14.12 2.28 13.63
CA GLU A 281 14.57 0.95 14.04
C GLU A 281 13.82 -0.18 13.36
N ALA A 282 12.63 0.06 12.78
CA ALA A 282 11.87 -0.93 12.03
C ALA A 282 12.54 -1.41 10.73
N THR A 283 13.79 -1.01 10.49
CA THR A 283 14.55 -1.35 9.29
C THR A 283 15.09 -2.78 9.27
N GLY A 284 14.62 -3.65 10.18
CA GLY A 284 14.70 -5.09 9.99
C GLY A 284 16.07 -5.72 10.24
N GLY A 285 16.48 -5.76 11.49
CA GLY A 285 17.58 -6.60 11.96
C GLY A 285 17.52 -6.76 13.46
N ALA A 286 17.95 -7.88 13.99
CA ALA A 286 18.10 -8.06 15.44
C ALA A 286 19.04 -7.01 16.07
N LEU A 287 19.80 -6.32 15.22
CA LEU A 287 20.68 -5.19 15.56
C LEU A 287 20.31 -4.01 14.66
N SER A 288 19.85 -2.90 15.26
CA SER A 288 19.60 -1.68 14.48
C SER A 288 20.94 -1.16 13.92
N SER A 289 20.91 -0.64 12.68
CA SER A 289 22.12 -0.07 12.05
C SER A 289 22.65 1.14 12.83
N ASN A 290 21.79 1.87 13.54
CA ASN A 290 22.18 2.99 14.39
C ASN A 290 22.87 2.48 15.66
N THR A 291 22.25 1.52 16.36
CA THR A 291 22.87 0.90 17.56
C THR A 291 24.20 0.24 17.20
N TRP A 292 24.31 -0.42 16.04
CA TRP A 292 25.55 -0.98 15.55
C TRP A 292 26.58 0.10 15.21
N GLY A 293 26.15 1.23 14.65
CA GLY A 293 27.01 2.39 14.37
C GLY A 293 27.55 3.04 15.64
N ASP A 294 26.69 3.19 16.65
CA ASP A 294 27.05 3.77 17.96
C ASP A 294 28.01 2.88 18.77
N LEU A 295 27.95 1.57 18.55
CA LEU A 295 28.87 0.59 19.16
C LEU A 295 30.23 0.53 18.45
N LYS A 296 30.41 1.23 17.34
CA LYS A 296 31.67 1.25 16.61
C LYS A 296 32.70 2.06 17.37
N ASP A 297 33.67 1.38 17.95
CA ASP A 297 34.85 1.99 18.53
C ASP A 297 36.06 1.77 17.62
N PRO A 298 36.45 2.79 16.84
CA PRO A 298 37.60 2.68 15.93
C PRO A 298 38.94 2.54 16.66
N ASP A 299 38.97 2.94 17.92
CA ASP A 299 40.17 2.92 18.76
C ASP A 299 40.24 1.75 19.73
N ALA A 300 39.23 0.81 19.63
CA ALA A 300 39.22 -0.37 20.46
C ALA A 300 40.48 -1.21 20.27
N PRO A 301 41.21 -1.55 21.35
CA PRO A 301 42.45 -2.34 21.24
C PRO A 301 42.11 -3.75 20.74
N ARG A 302 42.70 -4.16 19.64
CA ARG A 302 42.56 -5.51 19.11
C ARG A 302 43.55 -6.44 19.81
N GLY A 303 43.02 -7.47 20.44
CA GLY A 303 43.87 -8.55 20.96
C GLY A 303 44.55 -9.35 19.83
N GLU A 304 45.61 -10.08 20.14
CA GLU A 304 46.34 -10.95 19.18
C GLU A 304 45.46 -12.06 18.61
N ARG A 305 44.36 -12.43 19.29
CA ARG A 305 43.41 -13.45 18.82
C ARG A 305 42.01 -12.87 18.94
N VAL A 306 41.26 -12.89 17.83
CA VAL A 306 39.86 -12.48 17.77
C VAL A 306 39.04 -13.67 17.30
N ALA A 307 37.97 -14.02 18.04
CA ALA A 307 36.99 -15.02 17.62
C ALA A 307 35.63 -14.36 17.57
N PHE A 308 34.84 -14.64 16.55
CA PHE A 308 33.46 -14.21 16.42
C PHE A 308 32.53 -15.42 16.51
N GLY A 309 31.51 -15.34 17.33
CA GLY A 309 30.40 -16.28 17.37
C GLY A 309 29.10 -15.56 17.05
N VAL A 310 28.36 -16.08 16.09
CA VAL A 310 27.00 -15.57 15.79
C VAL A 310 26.06 -16.76 15.86
N ASP A 311 25.06 -16.66 16.70
CA ASP A 311 23.95 -17.60 16.77
C ASP A 311 22.66 -16.86 16.43
N VAL A 312 21.89 -17.38 15.48
CA VAL A 312 20.62 -16.79 15.05
C VAL A 312 19.55 -17.86 15.17
N ALA A 313 18.60 -17.65 16.05
CA ALA A 313 17.46 -18.54 16.18
C ALA A 313 16.65 -18.64 14.89
N GLU A 314 16.19 -19.85 14.52
CA GLU A 314 15.43 -20.12 13.28
C GLU A 314 14.11 -19.35 13.18
N ASP A 315 13.59 -18.83 14.30
CA ASP A 315 12.26 -18.17 14.38
C ASP A 315 12.31 -16.64 14.28
N ARG A 316 13.38 -16.05 13.71
CA ARG A 316 13.50 -14.61 13.52
C ARG A 316 13.73 -14.20 12.08
#